data_a2800900c22e11c83a0bd80bed37403b
#
_entry.id   a2800900c22e11c83a0bd80bed37403b
#
_cell.length_a   1.000
_cell.length_b   1.000
_cell.length_c   1.000
_cell.angle_alpha   90.00
_cell.angle_beta   90.00
_cell.angle_gamma   90.00
#
_symmetry.space_group_name_H-M   'P 1'
#
loop_
_entity.id
_entity.type
_entity.pdbx_description
1 polymer ?
#
loop_
_entity_poly.entity_id
_entity_poly.type
_entity_poly.pdbx_seq_one_letter_code
_entity_poly.pdbx_strand_id
1 'polypeptide(L)'
;AGVSKADLLIAATSTQQVNILTCVIGKKLGVKKCIARISNSELLHRRDSFDYRSIGIDEVIYPETLGASEIKTLLKESAVSDSYAFDKGKLRLIGIKIDERSELKDKTLAETTYLNPDTSFTPVAIVRDIEDKIENETIIPRSHNILKQGDIAYFIAQSDNGVDTVLSLSGRENLQIKNIMIYGGSDLAYTSAKHLSKKYNVKLICEDLPKCEKFADELPNVMVLNGLGTDVDFLREEDLDSMDAFLALSNETEKNILASLAAKESGVKKTISQVENIEFVPLAHNMGLNTTINIKYLTANFIVNYIREGELLNFTSIEGLDADVIEVEVKEGSNVLDNKLKEIGFPKDGIIGGVLR
;
A
#
# COMPACT_ATOMS: atom_id res chain seq x y z
N ALA A 1 -4.86 35.95 3.16
CA ALA A 1 -4.97 35.44 4.53
C ALA A 1 -3.70 34.69 4.92
N GLY A 2 -2.58 35.40 5.28
CA GLY A 2 -1.41 34.79 5.95
C GLY A 2 -0.51 33.89 5.09
N VAL A 3 -0.74 33.76 3.79
CA VAL A 3 0.02 32.88 2.89
C VAL A 3 1.52 33.17 2.91
N SER A 4 1.92 34.45 2.98
CA SER A 4 3.33 34.85 3.06
C SER A 4 4.07 34.40 4.33
N LYS A 5 3.34 33.88 5.31
CA LYS A 5 3.92 33.36 6.58
C LYS A 5 3.91 31.83 6.64
N ALA A 6 3.40 31.18 5.61
CA ALA A 6 3.34 29.73 5.56
C ALA A 6 4.71 29.12 5.20
N ASP A 7 5.14 28.15 5.97
CA ASP A 7 6.36 27.39 5.67
C ASP A 7 6.12 26.40 4.54
N LEU A 8 4.93 25.85 4.44
CA LEU A 8 4.53 24.87 3.45
C LEU A 8 3.11 25.16 2.92
N LEU A 9 2.96 25.05 1.61
CA LEU A 9 1.67 25.05 0.90
C LEU A 9 1.47 23.70 0.19
N ILE A 10 0.38 23.03 0.52
CA ILE A 10 -0.02 21.78 -0.12
C ILE A 10 -1.26 22.04 -0.97
N ALA A 11 -1.14 21.94 -2.28
CA ALA A 11 -2.25 22.08 -3.22
C ALA A 11 -2.67 20.69 -3.73
N ALA A 12 -3.74 20.15 -3.15
CA ALA A 12 -4.23 18.79 -3.37
C ALA A 12 -5.74 18.75 -3.71
N THR A 13 -6.21 19.74 -4.47
CA THR A 13 -7.60 19.74 -4.98
C THR A 13 -7.77 18.69 -6.08
N SER A 14 -9.01 18.45 -6.50
CA SER A 14 -9.33 17.56 -7.64
C SER A 14 -8.83 18.09 -8.99
N THR A 15 -8.50 19.38 -9.09
CA THR A 15 -8.13 20.05 -10.35
C THR A 15 -6.64 20.39 -10.34
N GLN A 16 -5.84 19.67 -11.12
CA GLN A 16 -4.39 19.85 -11.18
C GLN A 16 -3.96 21.26 -11.63
N GLN A 17 -4.70 21.89 -12.54
CA GLN A 17 -4.42 23.27 -13.00
C GLN A 17 -4.54 24.25 -11.82
N VAL A 18 -5.53 24.05 -10.97
CA VAL A 18 -5.71 24.85 -9.74
C VAL A 18 -4.54 24.59 -8.79
N ASN A 19 -4.11 23.34 -8.63
CA ASN A 19 -3.00 22.97 -7.75
C ASN A 19 -1.70 23.63 -8.22
N ILE A 20 -1.38 23.55 -9.51
CA ILE A 20 -0.20 24.20 -10.09
C ILE A 20 -0.26 25.71 -9.88
N LEU A 21 -1.37 26.35 -10.27
CA LEU A 21 -1.52 27.80 -10.15
C LEU A 21 -1.44 28.27 -8.70
N THR A 22 -2.06 27.53 -7.77
CA THR A 22 -2.01 27.80 -6.33
C THR A 22 -0.58 27.79 -5.80
N CYS A 23 0.23 26.79 -6.18
CA CYS A 23 1.63 26.74 -5.81
C CYS A 23 2.46 27.88 -6.41
N VAL A 24 2.26 28.20 -7.68
CA VAL A 24 2.97 29.30 -8.35
C VAL A 24 2.67 30.65 -7.67
N ILE A 25 1.39 30.91 -7.38
CA ILE A 25 0.97 32.13 -6.65
C ILE A 25 1.52 32.13 -5.24
N GLY A 26 1.40 31.00 -4.51
CA GLY A 26 1.90 30.87 -3.14
C GLY A 26 3.40 31.13 -3.04
N LYS A 27 4.19 30.61 -3.98
CA LYS A 27 5.63 30.84 -4.04
C LYS A 27 5.96 32.32 -4.29
N LYS A 28 5.22 32.99 -5.16
CA LYS A 28 5.34 34.44 -5.43
C LYS A 28 4.97 35.30 -4.21
N LEU A 29 4.06 34.79 -3.37
CA LEU A 29 3.65 35.46 -2.12
C LEU A 29 4.58 35.16 -0.94
N GLY A 30 5.63 34.35 -1.12
CA GLY A 30 6.68 34.12 -0.11
C GLY A 30 6.59 32.80 0.64
N VAL A 31 5.77 31.84 0.21
CA VAL A 31 5.75 30.48 0.79
C VAL A 31 7.10 29.80 0.56
N LYS A 32 7.65 29.17 1.61
CA LYS A 32 8.99 28.56 1.54
C LYS A 32 9.01 27.29 0.69
N LYS A 33 8.03 26.37 0.88
CA LYS A 33 7.90 25.10 0.13
C LYS A 33 6.49 24.94 -0.41
N CYS A 34 6.37 24.44 -1.65
CA CYS A 34 5.09 24.17 -2.29
C CYS A 34 5.04 22.75 -2.83
N ILE A 35 3.97 22.02 -2.51
CA ILE A 35 3.67 20.68 -3.02
C ILE A 35 2.41 20.75 -3.89
N ALA A 36 2.44 20.18 -5.09
CA ALA A 36 1.29 20.10 -5.96
C ALA A 36 0.91 18.65 -6.28
N ARG A 37 -0.38 18.30 -6.12
CA ARG A 37 -0.95 17.07 -6.66
C ARG A 37 -1.23 17.24 -8.15
N ILE A 38 -0.70 16.32 -8.97
CA ILE A 38 -0.92 16.28 -10.42
C ILE A 38 -1.35 14.86 -10.78
N SER A 39 -2.49 14.72 -11.47
CA SER A 39 -3.09 13.41 -11.79
C SER A 39 -3.02 13.07 -13.28
N ASN A 40 -2.60 13.98 -14.17
CA ASN A 40 -2.63 13.76 -15.61
C ASN A 40 -1.40 12.99 -16.11
N SER A 41 -1.64 11.84 -16.74
CA SER A 41 -0.61 11.00 -17.37
C SER A 41 0.15 11.71 -18.50
N GLU A 42 -0.45 12.66 -19.21
CA GLU A 42 0.22 13.41 -20.29
C GLU A 42 1.35 14.30 -19.75
N LEU A 43 1.18 14.86 -18.54
CA LEU A 43 2.23 15.63 -17.88
C LEU A 43 3.33 14.72 -17.32
N LEU A 44 3.00 13.47 -16.99
CA LEU A 44 3.99 12.45 -16.59
C LEU A 44 4.95 12.10 -17.73
N HIS A 45 4.47 12.04 -18.97
CA HIS A 45 5.32 11.78 -20.15
C HIS A 45 6.32 12.91 -20.44
N ARG A 46 6.04 14.12 -19.93
CA ARG A 46 6.92 15.29 -20.03
C ARG A 46 7.72 15.55 -18.76
N ARG A 47 7.72 14.60 -17.80
CA ARG A 47 8.42 14.73 -16.51
C ARG A 47 9.90 15.06 -16.69
N ASP A 48 10.54 14.49 -17.71
CA ASP A 48 11.95 14.72 -18.03
C ASP A 48 12.18 16.03 -18.82
N SER A 49 11.10 16.69 -19.28
CA SER A 49 11.16 17.89 -20.11
C SER A 49 10.70 19.18 -19.43
N PHE A 50 10.00 19.09 -18.27
CA PHE A 50 9.48 20.25 -17.58
C PHE A 50 9.95 20.30 -16.13
N ASP A 51 10.75 21.31 -15.80
CA ASP A 51 11.22 21.57 -14.44
C ASP A 51 10.15 22.34 -13.64
N TYR A 52 9.37 21.62 -12.85
CA TYR A 52 8.36 22.21 -11.95
C TYR A 52 8.97 23.15 -10.90
N ARG A 53 10.23 22.94 -10.52
CA ARG A 53 10.94 23.81 -9.57
C ARG A 53 11.16 25.20 -10.14
N SER A 54 11.38 25.31 -11.44
CA SER A 54 11.56 26.61 -12.12
C SER A 54 10.33 27.50 -12.02
N ILE A 55 9.13 26.94 -11.84
CA ILE A 55 7.88 27.69 -11.65
C ILE A 55 7.45 27.80 -10.19
N GLY A 56 8.27 27.30 -9.24
CA GLY A 56 8.07 27.45 -7.81
C GLY A 56 7.32 26.28 -7.14
N ILE A 57 7.26 25.13 -7.78
CA ILE A 57 6.73 23.89 -7.20
C ILE A 57 7.92 23.04 -6.75
N ASP A 58 8.12 22.88 -5.45
CA ASP A 58 9.27 22.18 -4.90
C ASP A 58 9.13 20.66 -5.02
N GLU A 59 7.89 20.15 -4.90
CA GLU A 59 7.59 18.72 -5.03
C GLU A 59 6.26 18.48 -5.74
N VAL A 60 6.19 17.42 -6.53
CA VAL A 60 4.98 16.99 -7.25
C VAL A 60 4.59 15.58 -6.83
N ILE A 61 3.33 15.45 -6.45
CA ILE A 61 2.76 14.15 -6.08
C ILE A 61 1.93 13.62 -7.24
N TYR A 62 2.20 12.39 -7.63
CA TYR A 62 1.46 11.64 -8.63
C TYR A 62 0.78 10.44 -7.95
N PRO A 63 -0.47 10.58 -7.45
CA PRO A 63 -1.14 9.53 -6.68
C PRO A 63 -1.23 8.20 -7.42
N GLU A 64 -1.53 8.23 -8.71
CA GLU A 64 -1.69 7.06 -9.56
C GLU A 64 -0.35 6.31 -9.76
N THR A 65 0.75 7.05 -9.79
CA THR A 65 2.10 6.45 -9.85
C THR A 65 2.48 5.81 -8.52
N LEU A 66 2.13 6.44 -7.39
CA LEU A 66 2.31 5.86 -6.06
C LEU A 66 1.50 4.56 -5.94
N GLY A 67 0.22 4.60 -6.33
CA GLY A 67 -0.65 3.44 -6.33
C GLY A 67 -0.14 2.30 -7.22
N ALA A 68 0.28 2.60 -8.45
CA ALA A 68 0.84 1.59 -9.37
C ALA A 68 2.15 0.98 -8.85
N SER A 69 2.98 1.77 -8.15
CA SER A 69 4.19 1.27 -7.49
C SER A 69 3.87 0.33 -6.34
N GLU A 70 2.88 0.68 -5.53
CA GLU A 70 2.38 -0.15 -4.43
C GLU A 70 1.79 -1.47 -4.95
N ILE A 71 0.93 -1.43 -5.96
CA ILE A 71 0.39 -2.62 -6.62
C ILE A 71 1.51 -3.55 -7.11
N LYS A 72 2.55 -2.99 -7.72
CA LYS A 72 3.71 -3.78 -8.18
C LYS A 72 4.42 -4.48 -7.01
N THR A 73 4.55 -3.82 -5.86
CA THR A 73 5.12 -4.40 -4.64
C THR A 73 4.24 -5.53 -4.11
N LEU A 74 2.94 -5.30 -3.98
CA LEU A 74 1.95 -6.28 -3.52
C LEU A 74 1.84 -7.51 -4.43
N LEU A 75 2.09 -7.38 -5.73
CA LEU A 75 2.16 -8.50 -6.66
C LEU A 75 3.47 -9.27 -6.54
N LYS A 76 4.59 -8.58 -6.31
CA LYS A 76 5.89 -9.25 -6.06
C LYS A 76 5.85 -10.05 -4.76
N GLU A 77 5.16 -9.53 -3.76
CA GLU A 77 4.98 -10.11 -2.43
C GLU A 77 3.56 -10.64 -2.26
N SER A 78 3.16 -11.48 -3.19
CA SER A 78 1.77 -11.91 -3.34
C SER A 78 1.17 -12.64 -2.14
N ALA A 79 2.01 -13.22 -1.28
CA ALA A 79 1.59 -13.94 -0.08
C ALA A 79 1.27 -13.04 1.11
N VAL A 80 1.65 -11.75 1.08
CA VAL A 80 1.37 -10.78 2.16
C VAL A 80 0.16 -9.91 1.83
N SER A 81 -0.51 -9.40 2.86
CA SER A 81 -1.60 -8.42 2.72
C SER A 81 -1.05 -7.02 2.49
N ASP A 82 -0.03 -6.65 3.27
CA ASP A 82 0.63 -5.35 3.24
C ASP A 82 2.14 -5.52 3.25
N SER A 83 2.88 -4.62 2.61
CA SER A 83 4.32 -4.61 2.61
C SER A 83 4.89 -3.20 2.49
N TYR A 84 5.74 -2.83 3.45
CA TYR A 84 6.42 -1.54 3.50
C TYR A 84 7.92 -1.73 3.74
N ALA A 85 8.75 -1.03 2.98
CA ALA A 85 10.20 -1.14 3.07
C ALA A 85 10.80 0.06 3.81
N PHE A 86 11.68 -0.21 4.78
CA PHE A 86 12.46 0.76 5.53
C PHE A 86 13.95 0.61 5.18
N ASP A 87 14.71 1.69 5.27
CA ASP A 87 16.13 1.77 4.90
C ASP A 87 16.47 0.97 3.62
N LYS A 88 15.84 1.35 2.53
CA LYS A 88 16.07 0.74 1.20
C LYS A 88 15.80 -0.78 1.16
N GLY A 89 14.93 -1.26 2.04
CA GLY A 89 14.51 -2.66 2.11
C GLY A 89 15.32 -3.55 3.05
N LYS A 90 16.20 -2.99 3.88
CA LYS A 90 16.90 -3.76 4.92
C LYS A 90 15.97 -4.26 6.02
N LEU A 91 14.93 -3.47 6.33
CA LEU A 91 13.82 -3.87 7.16
C LEU A 91 12.53 -3.78 6.35
N ARG A 92 11.63 -4.71 6.56
CA ARG A 92 10.34 -4.76 5.89
C ARG A 92 9.24 -5.02 6.91
N LEU A 93 8.23 -4.18 6.88
CA LEU A 93 6.98 -4.48 7.58
C LEU A 93 6.10 -5.28 6.63
N ILE A 94 5.62 -6.41 7.09
CA ILE A 94 4.71 -7.28 6.32
C ILE A 94 3.50 -7.64 7.17
N GLY A 95 2.31 -7.57 6.57
CA GLY A 95 1.05 -8.00 7.16
C GLY A 95 0.65 -9.37 6.63
N ILE A 96 0.35 -10.31 7.53
CA ILE A 96 -0.06 -11.67 7.16
C ILE A 96 -1.29 -12.08 7.94
N LYS A 97 -2.31 -12.55 7.23
CA LYS A 97 -3.49 -13.15 7.86
C LYS A 97 -3.16 -14.53 8.39
N ILE A 98 -3.44 -14.76 9.68
CA ILE A 98 -3.28 -16.05 10.35
C ILE A 98 -4.46 -16.93 10.00
N ASP A 99 -4.21 -18.03 9.32
CA ASP A 99 -5.22 -19.04 8.96
C ASP A 99 -4.87 -20.42 9.52
N GLU A 100 -5.64 -21.44 9.19
CA GLU A 100 -5.46 -22.80 9.71
C GLU A 100 -4.13 -23.45 9.34
N ARG A 101 -3.48 -22.99 8.27
CA ARG A 101 -2.18 -23.50 7.79
C ARG A 101 -1.01 -22.92 8.56
N SER A 102 -1.24 -21.85 9.33
CA SER A 102 -0.16 -21.13 9.99
C SER A 102 0.34 -21.89 11.23
N GLU A 103 1.64 -22.17 11.30
CA GLU A 103 2.29 -22.69 12.50
C GLU A 103 2.27 -21.68 13.66
N LEU A 104 2.01 -20.40 13.38
CA LEU A 104 1.91 -19.33 14.37
C LEU A 104 0.55 -19.30 15.07
N LYS A 105 -0.46 -19.98 14.52
CA LYS A 105 -1.81 -20.03 15.10
C LYS A 105 -1.80 -20.65 16.49
N ASP A 106 -2.57 -20.06 17.39
CA ASP A 106 -2.76 -20.47 18.79
C ASP A 106 -1.48 -20.48 19.63
N LYS A 107 -0.38 -19.90 19.15
CA LYS A 107 0.86 -19.71 19.89
C LYS A 107 0.95 -18.32 20.52
N THR A 108 1.53 -18.27 21.71
CA THR A 108 1.96 -17.00 22.31
C THR A 108 3.15 -16.44 21.54
N LEU A 109 3.34 -15.12 21.60
CA LEU A 109 4.53 -14.50 20.98
C LEU A 109 5.84 -14.93 21.66
N ALA A 110 5.81 -15.36 22.92
CA ALA A 110 6.96 -15.99 23.56
C ALA A 110 7.32 -17.31 22.86
N GLU A 111 6.32 -18.12 22.52
CA GLU A 111 6.52 -19.40 21.83
C GLU A 111 7.01 -19.21 20.38
N THR A 112 6.59 -18.15 19.70
CA THR A 112 7.09 -17.86 18.34
C THR A 112 8.59 -17.56 18.31
N THR A 113 9.18 -17.16 19.44
CA THR A 113 10.63 -16.93 19.56
C THR A 113 11.42 -18.22 19.31
N TYR A 114 10.87 -19.39 19.69
CA TYR A 114 11.52 -20.68 19.43
C TYR A 114 11.48 -21.07 17.93
N LEU A 115 10.52 -20.51 17.18
CA LEU A 115 10.40 -20.71 15.73
C LEU A 115 11.27 -19.71 14.94
N ASN A 116 11.88 -18.75 15.62
CA ASN A 116 12.68 -17.66 15.05
C ASN A 116 14.03 -17.52 15.77
N PRO A 117 14.87 -18.57 15.77
CA PRO A 117 16.14 -18.59 16.51
C PRO A 117 17.11 -17.49 16.07
N ASP A 118 17.06 -17.12 14.81
CA ASP A 118 17.93 -16.09 14.21
C ASP A 118 17.38 -14.66 14.40
N THR A 119 16.26 -14.50 15.11
CA THR A 119 15.58 -13.22 15.30
C THR A 119 15.37 -12.43 13.99
N SER A 120 15.09 -13.16 12.93
CA SER A 120 14.96 -12.60 11.57
C SER A 120 13.69 -11.76 11.37
N PHE A 121 12.72 -11.88 12.29
CA PHE A 121 11.50 -11.07 12.32
C PHE A 121 11.05 -10.74 13.74
N THR A 122 10.24 -9.69 13.87
CA THR A 122 9.65 -9.25 15.17
C THR A 122 8.18 -8.91 14.93
N PRO A 123 7.23 -9.52 15.66
CA PRO A 123 5.83 -9.12 15.61
C PRO A 123 5.67 -7.73 16.25
N VAL A 124 4.96 -6.81 15.55
CA VAL A 124 4.85 -5.40 15.98
C VAL A 124 3.42 -4.92 16.13
N ALA A 125 2.44 -5.56 15.47
CA ALA A 125 1.04 -5.27 15.66
C ALA A 125 0.19 -6.50 15.32
N ILE A 126 -1.02 -6.56 15.89
CA ILE A 126 -2.04 -7.54 15.56
C ILE A 126 -3.34 -6.77 15.35
N VAL A 127 -3.98 -6.97 14.20
CA VAL A 127 -5.33 -6.51 13.94
C VAL A 127 -6.26 -7.69 14.11
N ARG A 128 -7.25 -7.53 14.98
CA ARG A 128 -8.21 -8.58 15.33
C ARG A 128 -9.63 -8.10 15.13
N ASP A 129 -10.40 -8.90 14.41
CA ASP A 129 -11.83 -8.68 14.30
C ASP A 129 -12.51 -8.91 15.65
N ILE A 130 -13.37 -8.01 16.07
CA ILE A 130 -14.19 -8.17 17.28
C ILE A 130 -15.59 -8.57 16.83
N GLU A 131 -16.10 -9.68 17.36
CA GLU A 131 -17.50 -10.07 17.16
C GLU A 131 -18.42 -8.89 17.52
N ASP A 132 -19.40 -8.61 16.66
CA ASP A 132 -20.40 -7.54 16.80
C ASP A 132 -19.88 -6.08 16.67
N LYS A 133 -18.63 -5.86 16.22
CA LYS A 133 -18.11 -4.52 15.91
C LYS A 133 -17.69 -4.40 14.43
N ILE A 134 -17.88 -3.21 13.89
CA ILE A 134 -17.40 -2.85 12.54
C ILE A 134 -15.90 -2.52 12.58
N GLU A 135 -15.41 -2.02 13.72
CA GLU A 135 -14.03 -1.61 13.92
C GLU A 135 -13.19 -2.78 14.46
N ASN A 136 -12.01 -2.97 13.88
CA ASN A 136 -11.03 -3.94 14.31
C ASN A 136 -10.27 -3.42 15.53
N GLU A 137 -9.82 -4.32 16.40
CA GLU A 137 -8.94 -4.00 17.52
C GLU A 137 -7.47 -4.06 17.05
N THR A 138 -6.73 -2.98 17.28
CA THR A 138 -5.28 -2.96 17.12
C THR A 138 -4.61 -3.29 18.45
N ILE A 139 -3.82 -4.36 18.47
CA ILE A 139 -3.08 -4.83 19.65
C ILE A 139 -1.60 -4.60 19.41
N ILE A 140 -0.95 -3.80 20.27
CA ILE A 140 0.52 -3.74 20.34
C ILE A 140 1.00 -4.97 21.11
N PRO A 141 1.67 -5.93 20.45
CA PRO A 141 1.86 -7.26 21.00
C PRO A 141 2.84 -7.31 22.17
N ARG A 142 2.56 -8.21 23.10
CA ARG A 142 3.41 -8.56 24.23
C ARG A 142 3.62 -10.09 24.26
N SER A 143 4.62 -10.54 24.96
CA SER A 143 5.03 -11.97 25.00
C SER A 143 3.89 -12.95 25.28
N HIS A 144 2.89 -12.53 26.05
CA HIS A 144 1.74 -13.37 26.44
C HIS A 144 0.57 -13.32 25.44
N ASN A 145 0.58 -12.41 24.45
CA ASN A 145 -0.47 -12.36 23.45
C ASN A 145 -0.42 -13.59 22.56
N ILE A 146 -1.60 -14.11 22.23
CA ILE A 146 -1.78 -15.29 21.39
C ILE A 146 -2.25 -14.84 20.01
N LEU A 147 -1.64 -15.37 18.96
CA LEU A 147 -2.08 -15.21 17.58
C LEU A 147 -3.26 -16.15 17.32
N LYS A 148 -4.40 -15.59 16.92
CA LYS A 148 -5.64 -16.33 16.65
C LYS A 148 -5.90 -16.46 15.15
N GLN A 149 -6.68 -17.45 14.79
CA GLN A 149 -7.21 -17.54 13.44
C GLN A 149 -8.05 -16.29 13.12
N GLY A 150 -7.84 -15.72 11.92
CA GLY A 150 -8.49 -14.49 11.49
C GLY A 150 -7.64 -13.23 11.72
N ASP A 151 -6.75 -13.22 12.72
CA ASP A 151 -5.86 -12.08 12.98
C ASP A 151 -5.03 -11.73 11.73
N ILE A 152 -4.81 -10.43 11.51
CA ILE A 152 -3.73 -9.96 10.63
C ILE A 152 -2.56 -9.57 11.54
N ALA A 153 -1.49 -10.35 11.47
CA ALA A 153 -0.28 -10.10 12.25
C ALA A 153 0.75 -9.34 11.40
N TYR A 154 1.27 -8.26 11.95
CA TYR A 154 2.31 -7.44 11.32
C TYR A 154 3.67 -7.74 11.93
N PHE A 155 4.65 -7.96 11.05
CA PHE A 155 6.01 -8.31 11.43
C PHE A 155 7.00 -7.34 10.78
N ILE A 156 8.00 -6.89 11.54
CA ILE A 156 9.21 -6.32 10.97
C ILE A 156 10.18 -7.47 10.69
N ALA A 157 10.49 -7.69 9.43
CA ALA A 157 11.39 -8.73 8.96
C ALA A 157 12.72 -8.13 8.47
N GLN A 158 13.83 -8.81 8.75
CA GLN A 158 15.14 -8.43 8.24
C GLN A 158 15.33 -9.03 6.85
N SER A 159 15.47 -8.20 5.83
CA SER A 159 15.73 -8.61 4.45
C SER A 159 14.74 -9.67 3.90
N ASP A 160 15.04 -10.23 2.76
CA ASP A 160 14.21 -11.27 2.12
C ASP A 160 14.16 -12.56 2.96
N ASN A 161 15.22 -12.93 3.67
CA ASN A 161 15.24 -14.14 4.53
C ASN A 161 14.22 -14.08 5.67
N GLY A 162 14.07 -12.95 6.34
CA GLY A 162 13.07 -12.79 7.40
C GLY A 162 11.65 -12.86 6.84
N VAL A 163 11.42 -12.28 5.67
CA VAL A 163 10.13 -12.39 4.97
C VAL A 163 9.82 -13.84 4.64
N ASP A 164 10.75 -14.56 4.03
CA ASP A 164 10.58 -15.97 3.66
C ASP A 164 10.32 -16.86 4.90
N THR A 165 10.97 -16.58 6.02
CA THR A 165 10.73 -17.28 7.28
C THR A 165 9.30 -17.07 7.77
N VAL A 166 8.82 -15.82 7.80
CA VAL A 166 7.44 -15.52 8.22
C VAL A 166 6.42 -16.16 7.27
N LEU A 167 6.67 -16.12 5.95
CA LEU A 167 5.81 -16.75 4.97
C LEU A 167 5.74 -18.26 5.18
N SER A 168 6.87 -18.92 5.38
CA SER A 168 6.93 -20.37 5.66
C SER A 168 6.14 -20.72 6.91
N LEU A 169 6.35 -20.01 8.02
CA LEU A 169 5.63 -20.23 9.29
C LEU A 169 4.12 -19.93 9.18
N SER A 170 3.72 -19.09 8.24
CA SER A 170 2.31 -18.86 7.94
C SER A 170 1.71 -19.86 6.94
N GLY A 171 2.49 -20.87 6.51
CA GLY A 171 2.05 -21.87 5.54
C GLY A 171 1.79 -21.29 4.15
N ARG A 172 2.50 -20.22 3.79
CA ARG A 172 2.32 -19.48 2.53
C ARG A 172 3.60 -19.41 1.74
N GLU A 173 3.44 -19.33 0.43
CA GLU A 173 4.53 -19.11 -0.53
C GLU A 173 4.13 -17.98 -1.47
N ASN A 174 5.12 -17.24 -1.95
CA ASN A 174 4.88 -16.24 -2.98
C ASN A 174 4.41 -16.92 -4.27
N LEU A 175 3.30 -16.40 -4.81
CA LEU A 175 2.76 -16.89 -6.06
C LEU A 175 3.63 -16.48 -7.25
N GLN A 176 3.80 -17.40 -8.19
CA GLN A 176 4.41 -17.09 -9.48
C GLN A 176 3.37 -16.42 -10.38
N ILE A 177 3.23 -15.10 -10.26
CA ILE A 177 2.29 -14.33 -11.06
C ILE A 177 2.85 -14.13 -12.46
N LYS A 178 2.03 -14.45 -13.47
CA LYS A 178 2.32 -14.26 -14.90
C LYS A 178 1.18 -13.55 -15.62
N ASN A 179 -0.07 -13.92 -15.31
CA ASN A 179 -1.28 -13.43 -15.97
C ASN A 179 -2.09 -12.57 -14.99
N ILE A 180 -2.37 -11.35 -15.40
CA ILE A 180 -3.07 -10.36 -14.57
C ILE A 180 -4.27 -9.84 -15.34
N MET A 181 -5.43 -9.84 -14.71
CA MET A 181 -6.62 -9.15 -15.18
C MET A 181 -6.83 -7.90 -14.35
N ILE A 182 -6.99 -6.76 -15.01
CA ILE A 182 -7.26 -5.46 -14.40
C ILE A 182 -8.66 -5.04 -14.81
N TYR A 183 -9.49 -4.67 -13.87
CA TYR A 183 -10.79 -4.06 -14.09
C TYR A 183 -10.77 -2.59 -13.70
N GLY A 184 -11.17 -1.71 -14.61
CA GLY A 184 -11.37 -0.29 -14.40
C GLY A 184 -10.88 0.60 -15.52
N GLY A 185 -11.54 1.75 -15.71
CA GLY A 185 -11.18 2.81 -16.65
C GLY A 185 -10.55 4.03 -15.94
N SER A 186 -9.96 3.85 -14.76
CA SER A 186 -9.32 4.91 -13.97
C SER A 186 -7.88 5.18 -14.44
N ASP A 187 -7.32 6.33 -14.07
CA ASP A 187 -5.91 6.64 -14.32
C ASP A 187 -4.97 5.68 -13.56
N LEU A 188 -5.41 5.13 -12.42
CA LEU A 188 -4.67 4.08 -11.71
C LEU A 188 -4.64 2.78 -12.51
N ALA A 189 -5.79 2.35 -13.06
CA ALA A 189 -5.86 1.15 -13.89
C ALA A 189 -4.95 1.27 -15.12
N TYR A 190 -5.01 2.40 -15.81
CA TYR A 190 -4.14 2.72 -16.95
C TYR A 190 -2.66 2.69 -16.57
N THR A 191 -2.27 3.39 -15.49
CA THR A 191 -0.88 3.49 -15.04
C THR A 191 -0.35 2.14 -14.59
N SER A 192 -1.17 1.36 -13.88
CA SER A 192 -0.84 0.00 -13.45
C SER A 192 -0.66 -0.93 -14.64
N ALA A 193 -1.60 -0.94 -15.60
CA ALA A 193 -1.49 -1.76 -16.81
C ALA A 193 -0.21 -1.45 -17.57
N LYS A 194 0.11 -0.15 -17.76
CA LYS A 194 1.34 0.31 -18.44
C LYS A 194 2.62 -0.16 -17.75
N HIS A 195 2.66 -0.14 -16.42
CA HIS A 195 3.85 -0.57 -15.68
C HIS A 195 3.96 -2.09 -15.61
N LEU A 196 2.85 -2.78 -15.42
CA LEU A 196 2.82 -4.23 -15.24
C LEU A 196 3.03 -4.99 -16.55
N SER A 197 2.55 -4.48 -17.69
CA SER A 197 2.72 -5.11 -19.01
C SER A 197 4.17 -5.26 -19.46
N LYS A 198 5.11 -4.59 -18.79
CA LYS A 198 6.55 -4.77 -19.02
C LYS A 198 7.07 -6.15 -18.54
N LYS A 199 6.34 -6.82 -17.65
CA LYS A 199 6.77 -8.06 -17.01
C LYS A 199 5.71 -9.16 -17.04
N TYR A 200 4.44 -8.80 -17.10
CA TYR A 200 3.28 -9.68 -16.96
C TYR A 200 2.42 -9.63 -18.21
N ASN A 201 1.67 -10.69 -18.47
CA ASN A 201 0.57 -10.67 -19.43
C ASN A 201 -0.60 -9.94 -18.80
N VAL A 202 -1.06 -8.85 -19.39
CA VAL A 202 -2.09 -7.99 -18.81
C VAL A 202 -3.30 -7.92 -19.73
N LYS A 203 -4.48 -8.26 -19.18
CA LYS A 203 -5.79 -7.94 -19.73
C LYS A 203 -6.37 -6.77 -18.95
N LEU A 204 -6.87 -5.73 -19.63
CA LEU A 204 -7.51 -4.56 -19.02
C LEU A 204 -8.95 -4.46 -19.50
N ILE A 205 -9.88 -4.57 -18.56
CA ILE A 205 -11.32 -4.49 -18.82
C ILE A 205 -11.81 -3.11 -18.39
N CYS A 206 -12.50 -2.40 -19.27
CA CYS A 206 -13.11 -1.12 -18.98
C CYS A 206 -14.52 -1.01 -19.59
N GLU A 207 -15.39 -0.26 -18.90
CA GLU A 207 -16.81 -0.14 -19.29
C GLU A 207 -17.04 0.91 -20.39
N ASP A 208 -16.22 1.95 -20.40
CA ASP A 208 -16.33 3.10 -21.29
C ASP A 208 -15.60 2.82 -22.61
N LEU A 209 -16.34 2.55 -23.69
CA LEU A 209 -15.76 2.21 -25.00
C LEU A 209 -14.74 3.25 -25.52
N PRO A 210 -15.00 4.57 -25.52
CA PRO A 210 -14.03 5.57 -25.91
C PRO A 210 -12.72 5.52 -25.11
N LYS A 211 -12.79 5.22 -23.82
CA LYS A 211 -11.57 5.01 -22.99
C LYS A 211 -10.85 3.73 -23.35
N CYS A 212 -11.58 2.65 -23.62
CA CYS A 212 -10.99 1.38 -24.03
C CYS A 212 -10.21 1.55 -25.34
N GLU A 213 -10.79 2.24 -26.34
CA GLU A 213 -10.13 2.53 -27.61
C GLU A 213 -8.84 3.34 -27.39
N LYS A 214 -8.91 4.42 -26.59
CA LYS A 214 -7.73 5.19 -26.22
C LYS A 214 -6.66 4.33 -25.52
N PHE A 215 -7.06 3.48 -24.59
CA PHE A 215 -6.12 2.61 -23.88
C PHE A 215 -5.49 1.56 -24.79
N ALA A 216 -6.26 1.01 -25.74
CA ALA A 216 -5.74 0.07 -26.72
C ALA A 216 -4.67 0.71 -27.62
N ASP A 217 -4.87 1.97 -28.02
CA ASP A 217 -3.90 2.70 -28.83
C ASP A 217 -2.62 3.05 -28.04
N GLU A 218 -2.75 3.40 -26.76
CA GLU A 218 -1.64 3.86 -25.93
C GLU A 218 -0.88 2.72 -25.22
N LEU A 219 -1.46 1.51 -25.11
CA LEU A 219 -0.92 0.36 -24.37
C LEU A 219 -0.73 -0.86 -25.29
N PRO A 220 0.22 -0.86 -26.22
CA PRO A 220 0.36 -1.91 -27.24
C PRO A 220 0.67 -3.32 -26.67
N ASN A 221 1.12 -3.41 -25.41
CA ASN A 221 1.42 -4.68 -24.73
C ASN A 221 0.32 -5.12 -23.76
N VAL A 222 -0.86 -4.50 -23.82
CA VAL A 222 -2.02 -4.81 -22.97
C VAL A 222 -3.18 -5.22 -23.86
N MET A 223 -3.83 -6.33 -23.54
CA MET A 223 -5.09 -6.68 -24.19
C MET A 223 -6.21 -5.87 -23.52
N VAL A 224 -6.78 -4.91 -24.24
CA VAL A 224 -7.87 -4.07 -23.74
C VAL A 224 -9.21 -4.63 -24.22
N LEU A 225 -10.14 -4.81 -23.29
CA LEU A 225 -11.46 -5.38 -23.51
C LEU A 225 -12.53 -4.40 -23.02
N ASN A 226 -13.60 -4.26 -23.79
CA ASN A 226 -14.76 -3.50 -23.36
C ASN A 226 -15.78 -4.43 -22.71
N GLY A 227 -16.07 -4.20 -21.41
CA GLY A 227 -16.99 -5.05 -20.65
C GLY A 227 -17.16 -4.58 -19.21
N LEU A 228 -18.06 -5.26 -18.51
CA LEU A 228 -18.36 -5.00 -17.10
C LEU A 228 -17.52 -5.94 -16.21
N GLY A 229 -16.72 -5.39 -15.30
CA GLY A 229 -15.92 -6.18 -14.36
C GLY A 229 -16.74 -6.87 -13.25
N THR A 230 -18.03 -6.61 -13.18
CA THR A 230 -18.97 -7.30 -12.30
C THR A 230 -19.79 -8.40 -13.03
N ASP A 231 -19.62 -8.53 -14.33
CA ASP A 231 -20.21 -9.60 -15.13
C ASP A 231 -19.29 -10.83 -15.11
N VAL A 232 -19.61 -11.79 -14.23
CA VAL A 232 -18.78 -12.97 -13.99
C VAL A 232 -18.71 -13.88 -15.22
N ASP A 233 -19.79 -13.97 -15.99
CA ASP A 233 -19.83 -14.82 -17.18
C ASP A 233 -18.91 -14.24 -18.26
N PHE A 234 -18.97 -12.92 -18.49
CA PHE A 234 -18.02 -12.22 -19.37
C PHE A 234 -16.56 -12.40 -18.89
N LEU A 235 -16.30 -12.26 -17.59
CA LEU A 235 -14.93 -12.44 -17.06
C LEU A 235 -14.40 -13.86 -17.28
N ARG A 236 -15.27 -14.89 -17.18
CA ARG A 236 -14.89 -16.28 -17.45
C ARG A 236 -14.66 -16.55 -18.92
N GLU A 237 -15.47 -15.97 -19.80
CA GLU A 237 -15.22 -16.02 -21.26
C GLU A 237 -13.85 -15.42 -21.61
N GLU A 238 -13.38 -14.46 -20.83
CA GLU A 238 -12.05 -13.82 -20.94
C GLU A 238 -10.97 -14.49 -20.08
N ASP A 239 -11.14 -15.79 -19.76
CA ASP A 239 -10.19 -16.63 -19.05
C ASP A 239 -9.89 -16.21 -17.58
N LEU A 240 -10.85 -15.65 -16.85
CA LEU A 240 -10.67 -15.27 -15.44
C LEU A 240 -10.06 -16.40 -14.60
N ASP A 241 -10.54 -17.63 -14.81
CA ASP A 241 -10.13 -18.82 -14.05
C ASP A 241 -8.63 -19.18 -14.25
N SER A 242 -8.00 -18.66 -15.30
CA SER A 242 -6.58 -18.83 -15.62
C SER A 242 -5.69 -17.67 -15.13
N MET A 243 -6.27 -16.63 -14.53
CA MET A 243 -5.53 -15.48 -14.03
C MET A 243 -4.88 -15.78 -12.68
N ASP A 244 -3.64 -15.37 -12.52
CA ASP A 244 -2.92 -15.46 -11.26
C ASP A 244 -3.33 -14.33 -10.30
N ALA A 245 -3.65 -13.17 -10.86
CA ALA A 245 -4.10 -12.00 -10.09
C ALA A 245 -5.23 -11.24 -10.79
N PHE A 246 -6.13 -10.67 -9.97
CA PHE A 246 -7.20 -9.77 -10.38
C PHE A 246 -7.09 -8.44 -9.63
N LEU A 247 -7.06 -7.33 -10.36
CA LEU A 247 -6.92 -5.98 -9.83
C LEU A 247 -8.18 -5.19 -10.14
N ALA A 248 -9.01 -4.88 -9.14
CA ALA A 248 -10.18 -4.02 -9.32
C ALA A 248 -9.82 -2.57 -8.98
N LEU A 249 -9.65 -1.76 -10.03
CA LEU A 249 -9.10 -0.41 -9.97
C LEU A 249 -10.03 0.63 -10.61
N SER A 250 -11.34 0.45 -10.53
CA SER A 250 -12.29 1.50 -10.93
C SER A 250 -12.40 2.59 -9.87
N ASN A 251 -13.07 3.70 -10.17
CA ASN A 251 -13.33 4.76 -9.21
C ASN A 251 -14.53 4.44 -8.27
N GLU A 252 -15.11 3.25 -8.36
CA GLU A 252 -16.30 2.85 -7.61
C GLU A 252 -15.94 1.71 -6.65
N THR A 253 -15.81 2.06 -5.36
CA THR A 253 -15.39 1.13 -4.29
C THR A 253 -16.24 -0.14 -4.26
N GLU A 254 -17.56 0.00 -4.34
CA GLU A 254 -18.52 -1.11 -4.26
C GLU A 254 -18.33 -2.08 -5.43
N LYS A 255 -18.19 -1.57 -6.65
CA LYS A 255 -17.90 -2.39 -7.83
C LYS A 255 -16.55 -3.12 -7.70
N ASN A 256 -15.54 -2.44 -7.18
CA ASN A 256 -14.21 -3.03 -6.98
C ASN A 256 -14.27 -4.20 -5.98
N ILE A 257 -14.99 -4.02 -4.87
CA ILE A 257 -15.20 -5.08 -3.86
C ILE A 257 -15.93 -6.27 -4.49
N LEU A 258 -17.06 -6.03 -5.16
CA LEU A 258 -17.86 -7.10 -5.77
C LEU A 258 -17.08 -7.85 -6.85
N ALA A 259 -16.39 -7.15 -7.76
CA ALA A 259 -15.58 -7.77 -8.80
C ALA A 259 -14.42 -8.59 -8.20
N SER A 260 -13.75 -8.08 -7.16
CA SER A 260 -12.68 -8.80 -6.48
C SER A 260 -13.17 -10.06 -5.76
N LEU A 261 -14.36 -10.02 -5.15
CA LEU A 261 -14.98 -11.20 -4.54
C LEU A 261 -15.34 -12.24 -5.60
N ALA A 262 -15.94 -11.83 -6.71
CA ALA A 262 -16.28 -12.72 -7.82
C ALA A 262 -15.03 -13.39 -8.39
N ALA A 263 -13.94 -12.64 -8.59
CA ALA A 263 -12.66 -13.19 -9.04
C ALA A 263 -12.07 -14.20 -8.04
N LYS A 264 -12.15 -13.91 -6.76
CA LYS A 264 -11.71 -14.82 -5.70
C LYS A 264 -12.51 -16.12 -5.67
N GLU A 265 -13.83 -16.03 -5.76
CA GLU A 265 -14.73 -17.21 -5.84
C GLU A 265 -14.47 -18.04 -7.11
N SER A 266 -14.04 -17.42 -8.20
CA SER A 266 -13.61 -18.10 -9.43
C SER A 266 -12.20 -18.70 -9.34
N GLY A 267 -11.54 -18.63 -8.17
CA GLY A 267 -10.26 -19.30 -7.91
C GLY A 267 -9.01 -18.43 -8.11
N VAL A 268 -9.15 -17.15 -8.44
CA VAL A 268 -8.00 -16.25 -8.53
C VAL A 268 -7.34 -16.10 -7.16
N LYS A 269 -6.05 -16.38 -7.10
CA LYS A 269 -5.31 -16.49 -5.83
C LYS A 269 -4.96 -15.15 -5.20
N LYS A 270 -4.67 -14.13 -6.01
CA LYS A 270 -4.35 -12.77 -5.54
C LYS A 270 -5.36 -11.78 -6.09
N THR A 271 -6.08 -11.10 -5.19
CA THR A 271 -6.95 -9.98 -5.55
C THR A 271 -6.45 -8.72 -4.89
N ILE A 272 -6.48 -7.58 -5.60
CA ILE A 272 -6.20 -6.26 -5.06
C ILE A 272 -7.38 -5.37 -5.43
N SER A 273 -8.01 -4.76 -4.43
CA SER A 273 -9.18 -3.92 -4.60
C SER A 273 -8.88 -2.48 -4.23
N GLN A 274 -9.14 -1.52 -5.14
CA GLN A 274 -9.10 -0.11 -4.79
C GLN A 274 -10.31 0.24 -3.94
N VAL A 275 -10.05 0.75 -2.72
CA VAL A 275 -11.08 1.16 -1.76
C VAL A 275 -10.81 2.61 -1.37
N GLU A 276 -11.58 3.55 -1.94
CA GLU A 276 -11.39 4.98 -1.67
C GLU A 276 -12.00 5.43 -0.34
N ASN A 277 -13.12 4.82 0.06
CA ASN A 277 -13.74 5.10 1.35
C ASN A 277 -13.21 4.12 2.39
N ILE A 278 -12.48 4.66 3.37
CA ILE A 278 -11.83 3.89 4.43
C ILE A 278 -12.81 3.06 5.27
N GLU A 279 -14.05 3.51 5.41
CA GLU A 279 -15.09 2.79 6.16
C GLU A 279 -15.42 1.43 5.55
N PHE A 280 -15.15 1.24 4.25
CA PHE A 280 -15.34 -0.03 3.56
C PHE A 280 -14.18 -1.02 3.71
N VAL A 281 -13.02 -0.58 4.23
CA VAL A 281 -11.84 -1.45 4.37
C VAL A 281 -12.10 -2.61 5.35
N PRO A 282 -12.61 -2.37 6.58
CA PRO A 282 -12.95 -3.47 7.48
C PRO A 282 -13.99 -4.42 6.86
N LEU A 283 -14.99 -3.87 6.16
CA LEU A 283 -15.99 -4.67 5.48
C LEU A 283 -15.36 -5.57 4.41
N ALA A 284 -14.50 -5.02 3.56
CA ALA A 284 -13.79 -5.77 2.52
C ALA A 284 -12.94 -6.90 3.13
N HIS A 285 -12.23 -6.62 4.23
CA HIS A 285 -11.44 -7.62 4.96
C HIS A 285 -12.33 -8.74 5.54
N ASN A 286 -13.46 -8.40 6.16
CA ASN A 286 -14.41 -9.38 6.72
C ASN A 286 -15.02 -10.26 5.63
N MET A 287 -15.21 -9.72 4.41
CA MET A 287 -15.63 -10.48 3.23
C MET A 287 -14.48 -11.31 2.63
N GLY A 288 -13.28 -11.20 3.18
CA GLY A 288 -12.11 -11.99 2.79
C GLY A 288 -11.22 -11.37 1.73
N LEU A 289 -11.40 -10.10 1.37
CA LEU A 289 -10.47 -9.35 0.54
C LEU A 289 -9.32 -8.83 1.42
N ASN A 290 -8.21 -9.54 1.45
CA ASN A 290 -7.11 -9.26 2.36
C ASN A 290 -6.11 -8.22 1.82
N THR A 291 -6.30 -7.73 0.58
CA THR A 291 -5.42 -6.74 -0.01
C THR A 291 -6.27 -5.63 -0.63
N THR A 292 -6.26 -4.49 0.01
CA THR A 292 -6.87 -3.25 -0.47
C THR A 292 -5.80 -2.23 -0.80
N ILE A 293 -6.12 -1.26 -1.64
CA ILE A 293 -5.27 -0.11 -1.92
C ILE A 293 -6.08 1.18 -1.83
N ASN A 294 -5.58 2.14 -1.06
CA ASN A 294 -6.17 3.45 -0.92
C ASN A 294 -5.17 4.53 -1.34
N ILE A 295 -5.42 5.17 -2.49
CA ILE A 295 -4.53 6.20 -3.03
C ILE A 295 -4.44 7.42 -2.13
N LYS A 296 -5.53 7.75 -1.41
CA LYS A 296 -5.54 8.90 -0.48
C LYS A 296 -4.57 8.68 0.67
N TYR A 297 -4.52 7.45 1.22
CA TYR A 297 -3.55 7.08 2.25
C TYR A 297 -2.12 7.14 1.75
N LEU A 298 -1.85 6.56 0.58
CA LEU A 298 -0.51 6.60 -0.01
C LEU A 298 -0.04 8.05 -0.26
N THR A 299 -0.97 8.90 -0.73
CA THR A 299 -0.69 10.32 -0.94
C THR A 299 -0.44 11.05 0.38
N ALA A 300 -1.25 10.78 1.42
CA ALA A 300 -1.07 11.38 2.74
C ALA A 300 0.25 10.95 3.37
N ASN A 301 0.60 9.67 3.32
CA ASN A 301 1.88 9.16 3.80
C ASN A 301 3.07 9.81 3.08
N PHE A 302 2.98 9.99 1.76
CA PHE A 302 4.01 10.70 0.99
C PHE A 302 4.19 12.15 1.49
N ILE A 303 3.07 12.88 1.71
CA ILE A 303 3.10 14.26 2.20
C ILE A 303 3.71 14.32 3.60
N VAL A 304 3.30 13.43 4.51
CA VAL A 304 3.83 13.39 5.88
C VAL A 304 5.34 13.13 5.87
N ASN A 305 5.80 12.18 5.07
CA ASN A 305 7.23 11.88 4.91
C ASN A 305 7.98 13.12 4.39
N TYR A 306 7.45 13.81 3.40
CA TYR A 306 8.08 15.03 2.87
C TYR A 306 8.13 16.17 3.88
N ILE A 307 7.09 16.36 4.71
CA ILE A 307 7.05 17.39 5.75
C ILE A 307 8.10 17.12 6.83
N ARG A 308 8.23 15.85 7.22
CA ARG A 308 9.09 15.40 8.31
C ARG A 308 10.52 15.07 7.86
N GLU A 309 10.85 15.32 6.58
CA GLU A 309 12.20 15.14 6.05
C GLU A 309 13.24 15.87 6.91
N GLY A 310 14.15 15.09 7.53
CA GLY A 310 15.16 15.57 8.49
C GLY A 310 14.83 15.34 9.97
N GLU A 311 13.60 15.00 10.34
CA GLU A 311 13.21 14.56 11.70
C GLU A 311 12.93 13.06 11.73
N LEU A 312 12.25 12.55 10.71
CA LEU A 312 11.97 11.13 10.50
C LEU A 312 12.56 10.71 9.16
N LEU A 313 13.06 9.47 9.08
CA LEU A 313 13.48 8.88 7.82
C LEU A 313 12.28 8.35 7.02
N ASN A 314 11.32 7.71 7.71
CA ASN A 314 10.06 7.25 7.14
C ASN A 314 8.92 7.32 8.15
N PHE A 315 7.71 7.52 7.62
CA PHE A 315 6.45 7.43 8.34
C PHE A 315 5.47 6.65 7.49
N THR A 316 4.79 5.69 8.09
CA THR A 316 3.75 4.91 7.43
C THR A 316 2.58 4.69 8.38
N SER A 317 1.42 5.22 8.02
CA SER A 317 0.15 4.76 8.55
C SER A 317 -0.33 3.58 7.73
N ILE A 318 -0.74 2.52 8.37
CA ILE A 318 -1.21 1.31 7.72
C ILE A 318 -2.73 1.33 7.73
N GLU A 319 -3.31 1.08 6.58
CA GLU A 319 -4.76 1.05 6.45
C GLU A 319 -5.37 -0.06 7.32
N GLY A 320 -6.37 0.29 8.14
CA GLY A 320 -7.02 -0.66 9.06
C GLY A 320 -6.27 -0.95 10.35
N LEU A 321 -5.11 -0.32 10.59
CA LEU A 321 -4.32 -0.40 11.82
C LEU A 321 -4.40 0.95 12.55
N ASP A 322 -4.87 0.96 13.80
CA ASP A 322 -4.84 2.17 14.66
C ASP A 322 -3.45 2.33 15.31
N ALA A 323 -2.43 2.37 14.46
CA ALA A 323 -1.04 2.61 14.86
C ALA A 323 -0.21 3.07 13.66
N ASP A 324 0.82 3.87 13.95
CA ASP A 324 1.79 4.35 12.96
C ASP A 324 3.13 3.63 13.11
N VAL A 325 3.80 3.42 11.99
CA VAL A 325 5.17 2.92 11.96
C VAL A 325 6.10 4.06 11.55
N ILE A 326 7.09 4.33 12.39
CA ILE A 326 8.06 5.41 12.16
C ILE A 326 9.48 4.90 12.15
N GLU A 327 10.29 5.41 11.22
CA GLU A 327 11.72 5.22 11.15
C GLU A 327 12.41 6.53 11.53
N VAL A 328 13.28 6.48 12.54
CA VAL A 328 13.99 7.65 13.04
C VAL A 328 15.49 7.41 13.05
N GLU A 329 16.27 8.44 12.71
CA GLU A 329 17.69 8.44 12.91
C GLU A 329 18.03 8.89 14.34
N VAL A 330 18.77 8.05 15.06
CA VAL A 330 19.21 8.40 16.41
C VAL A 330 20.44 9.31 16.32
N LYS A 331 20.26 10.59 16.65
CA LYS A 331 21.32 11.61 16.59
C LYS A 331 22.23 11.56 17.82
N GLU A 332 23.47 12.04 17.66
CA GLU A 332 24.40 12.23 18.77
C GLU A 332 23.76 13.05 19.91
N GLY A 333 23.97 12.61 21.16
CA GLY A 333 23.33 13.21 22.33
C GLY A 333 21.94 12.73 22.68
N SER A 334 21.39 11.79 21.92
CA SER A 334 20.10 11.13 22.26
C SER A 334 20.26 10.24 23.49
N ASN A 335 19.26 10.28 24.39
CA ASN A 335 19.21 9.43 25.59
C ASN A 335 19.12 7.93 25.29
N VAL A 336 18.90 7.54 24.03
CA VAL A 336 18.84 6.13 23.61
C VAL A 336 20.19 5.58 23.16
N LEU A 337 21.19 6.46 22.93
CA LEU A 337 22.55 6.02 22.63
C LEU A 337 23.19 5.44 23.90
N ASP A 338 24.02 4.41 23.70
CA ASP A 338 24.79 3.74 24.74
C ASP A 338 23.98 3.02 25.84
N ASN A 339 22.64 3.04 25.74
CA ASN A 339 21.75 2.31 26.63
C ASN A 339 21.22 1.02 25.97
N LYS A 340 21.02 -0.02 26.76
CA LYS A 340 20.34 -1.23 26.28
C LYS A 340 18.86 -0.93 26.08
N LEU A 341 18.23 -1.50 25.03
CA LEU A 341 16.81 -1.30 24.74
C LEU A 341 15.89 -1.53 25.95
N LYS A 342 16.21 -2.51 26.80
CA LYS A 342 15.45 -2.79 28.02
C LYS A 342 15.54 -1.70 29.12
N GLU A 343 16.53 -0.84 29.03
CA GLU A 343 16.79 0.25 29.98
C GLU A 343 16.20 1.59 29.49
N ILE A 344 15.79 1.63 28.21
CA ILE A 344 15.11 2.77 27.63
C ILE A 344 13.65 2.69 28.07
N GLY A 345 13.17 3.73 28.74
CA GLY A 345 11.76 3.85 29.16
C GLY A 345 10.84 4.10 27.97
N PHE A 346 10.60 3.06 27.15
CA PHE A 346 9.75 3.18 25.97
C PHE A 346 8.26 3.23 26.36
N PRO A 347 7.40 4.02 25.67
CA PRO A 347 5.97 4.09 25.96
C PRO A 347 5.29 2.71 25.93
N LYS A 348 4.29 2.51 26.80
CA LYS A 348 3.54 1.24 26.83
C LYS A 348 2.75 0.98 25.55
N ASP A 349 2.38 2.03 24.83
CA ASP A 349 1.59 1.94 23.60
C ASP A 349 2.48 1.89 22.35
N GLY A 350 3.78 1.61 22.52
CA GLY A 350 4.73 1.47 21.44
C GLY A 350 5.61 0.23 21.56
N ILE A 351 6.27 -0.12 20.45
CA ILE A 351 7.24 -1.19 20.37
C ILE A 351 8.37 -0.80 19.41
N ILE A 352 9.60 -1.20 19.72
CA ILE A 352 10.72 -1.08 18.80
C ILE A 352 10.73 -2.33 17.92
N GLY A 353 10.40 -2.18 16.64
CA GLY A 353 10.32 -3.28 15.69
C GLY A 353 11.70 -3.74 15.17
N GLY A 354 12.67 -2.82 15.10
CA GLY A 354 14.01 -3.13 14.63
C GLY A 354 14.99 -1.99 14.88
N VAL A 355 16.28 -2.29 14.86
CA VAL A 355 17.38 -1.32 14.96
C VAL A 355 18.41 -1.66 13.88
N LEU A 356 18.76 -0.68 13.06
CA LEU A 356 19.85 -0.75 12.10
C LEU A 356 21.09 -0.03 12.65
N ARG A 357 22.25 -0.62 12.47
CA ARG A 357 23.56 -0.07 12.91
C ARG A 357 24.53 0.00 11.73
#